data_c0b3d22b39c720fcf1401b3916d7d45f
#
_entry.id   c0b3d22b39c720fcf1401b3916d7d45f
#
_cell.length_a   1.000
_cell.length_b   1.000
_cell.length_c   1.000
_cell.angle_alpha   90.00
_cell.angle_beta   90.00
_cell.angle_gamma   90.00
#
_symmetry.space_group_name_H-M   'P 1'
#
loop_
_entity.id
_entity.type
_entity.pdbx_description
1 polymer ?
#
loop_
_entity_poly.entity_id
_entity_poly.type
_entity_poly.pdbx_seq_one_letter_code
_entity_poly.pdbx_strand_id
1 'polypeptide(L)'
;MSTPEHSQVAGALHTAVSIDLLPTDLHEAIQVYGGVNVPVGNGNVKQPDGGWGPIQHTLGVPERPGVVVEVGVSETETKLRNDAIMWVDPVRGEANMAITVKVNRRKAQLKMDTWEWGSGVQRPHVTQSCVIERSGDKTTVSKHPITIPFEYIFRRSPAIARETDIRLEKQPLINMATSVWAAQRL
;
A
#
# COMPACT_ATOMS: atom_id res chain seq x y z
N MET A 1 15.81 -7.08 6.75
CA MET A 1 16.47 -6.97 5.44
C MET A 1 15.40 -7.07 4.37
N SER A 2 15.31 -6.08 3.49
CA SER A 2 14.38 -6.13 2.34
C SER A 2 14.86 -7.21 1.37
N THR A 3 13.96 -8.08 0.93
CA THR A 3 14.26 -9.09 -0.11
C THR A 3 13.91 -8.50 -1.49
N PRO A 4 14.40 -9.10 -2.60
CA PRO A 4 14.04 -8.67 -3.94
C PRO A 4 12.52 -8.56 -4.15
N GLU A 5 11.74 -9.48 -3.58
CA GLU A 5 10.29 -9.49 -3.69
C GLU A 5 9.65 -8.26 -3.01
N HIS A 6 10.14 -7.84 -1.83
CA HIS A 6 9.69 -6.60 -1.18
C HIS A 6 9.88 -5.40 -2.10
N SER A 7 11.08 -5.27 -2.67
CA SER A 7 11.41 -4.15 -3.56
C SER A 7 10.56 -4.17 -4.84
N GLN A 8 10.28 -5.34 -5.40
CA GLN A 8 9.42 -5.46 -6.58
C GLN A 8 7.98 -5.05 -6.29
N VAL A 9 7.40 -5.48 -5.16
CA VAL A 9 6.05 -5.06 -4.77
C VAL A 9 5.99 -3.55 -4.56
N ALA A 10 6.86 -3.00 -3.72
CA ALA A 10 6.85 -1.58 -3.39
C ALA A 10 7.08 -0.70 -4.63
N GLY A 11 8.04 -1.06 -5.48
CA GLY A 11 8.34 -0.34 -6.73
C GLY A 11 7.20 -0.39 -7.74
N ALA A 12 6.58 -1.56 -7.93
CA ALA A 12 5.46 -1.72 -8.86
C ALA A 12 4.21 -0.95 -8.40
N LEU A 13 3.91 -0.97 -7.10
CA LEU A 13 2.80 -0.19 -6.55
C LEU A 13 3.06 1.30 -6.66
N HIS A 14 4.29 1.76 -6.37
CA HIS A 14 4.65 3.16 -6.56
C HIS A 14 4.48 3.60 -8.02
N THR A 15 4.96 2.80 -8.96
CA THR A 15 4.79 3.08 -10.40
C THR A 15 3.31 3.16 -10.78
N ALA A 16 2.48 2.22 -10.32
CA ALA A 16 1.06 2.20 -10.62
C ALA A 16 0.32 3.44 -10.07
N VAL A 17 0.61 3.83 -8.82
CA VAL A 17 0.07 5.06 -8.21
C VAL A 17 0.53 6.31 -8.97
N SER A 18 1.82 6.40 -9.32
CA SER A 18 2.35 7.54 -10.06
C SER A 18 1.71 7.68 -11.45
N ILE A 19 1.52 6.57 -12.17
CA ILE A 19 0.86 6.57 -13.47
C ILE A 19 -0.60 7.05 -13.36
N ASP A 20 -1.34 6.59 -12.36
CA ASP A 20 -2.73 6.98 -12.15
C ASP A 20 -2.87 8.47 -11.77
N LEU A 21 -1.85 9.05 -11.15
CA LEU A 21 -1.79 10.46 -10.80
C LEU A 21 -1.31 11.38 -11.95
N LEU A 22 -0.71 10.86 -13.03
CA LEU A 22 -0.22 11.67 -14.15
C LEU A 22 -1.27 12.64 -14.73
N PRO A 23 -2.54 12.23 -14.95
CA PRO A 23 -3.55 13.13 -15.49
C PRO A 23 -3.88 14.33 -14.59
N THR A 24 -3.51 14.28 -13.32
CA THR A 24 -3.76 15.32 -12.32
C THR A 24 -2.57 16.24 -12.09
N ASP A 25 -1.40 15.94 -12.65
CA ASP A 25 -0.09 16.57 -12.38
C ASP A 25 0.35 16.45 -10.89
N LEU A 26 -0.28 15.52 -10.12
CA LEU A 26 0.00 15.33 -8.69
C LEU A 26 1.01 14.22 -8.40
N HIS A 27 1.53 13.55 -9.42
CA HIS A 27 2.53 12.50 -9.24
C HIS A 27 3.84 13.01 -8.62
N GLU A 28 4.17 14.30 -8.78
CA GLU A 28 5.30 14.97 -8.13
C GLU A 28 4.95 15.58 -6.76
N ALA A 29 3.67 15.60 -6.40
CA ALA A 29 3.20 16.15 -5.12
C ALA A 29 3.12 15.10 -3.99
N ILE A 30 3.53 13.87 -4.26
CA ILE A 30 3.55 12.77 -3.28
C ILE A 30 4.96 12.51 -2.76
N GLN A 31 5.09 12.38 -1.46
CA GLN A 31 6.29 11.86 -0.80
C GLN A 31 6.19 10.34 -0.68
N VAL A 32 7.30 9.64 -0.95
CA VAL A 32 7.43 8.19 -0.82
C VAL A 32 8.11 7.82 0.48
N TYR A 33 7.53 6.88 1.24
CA TYR A 33 7.98 6.52 2.59
C TYR A 33 8.69 5.16 2.68
N GLY A 34 9.04 4.53 1.58
CA GLY A 34 9.77 3.25 1.59
C GLY A 34 11.12 3.36 2.30
N GLY A 35 11.33 2.60 3.37
CA GLY A 35 12.57 2.59 4.14
C GLY A 35 12.84 3.85 4.97
N VAL A 36 11.88 4.77 5.09
CA VAL A 36 12.00 5.99 5.90
C VAL A 36 11.53 5.71 7.33
N ASN A 37 12.26 6.24 8.31
CA ASN A 37 11.85 6.18 9.71
C ASN A 37 10.62 7.06 9.95
N VAL A 38 9.50 6.45 10.28
CA VAL A 38 8.25 7.15 10.61
C VAL A 38 8.03 7.06 12.13
N PRO A 39 7.88 8.19 12.83
CA PRO A 39 7.49 8.19 14.24
C PRO A 39 6.12 7.52 14.40
N VAL A 40 6.02 6.60 15.34
CA VAL A 40 4.77 5.95 15.72
C VAL A 40 4.52 6.15 17.22
N GLY A 41 3.33 5.86 17.70
CA GLY A 41 2.97 6.08 19.09
C GLY A 41 4.00 5.56 20.11
N ASN A 42 4.02 6.18 21.29
CA ASN A 42 4.93 5.85 22.41
C ASN A 42 6.43 6.11 22.14
N GLY A 43 6.77 7.05 21.23
CA GLY A 43 8.16 7.41 20.92
C GLY A 43 8.92 6.37 20.10
N ASN A 44 8.24 5.36 19.60
CA ASN A 44 8.83 4.37 18.70
C ASN A 44 8.93 4.91 17.27
N VAL A 45 9.77 4.27 16.47
CA VAL A 45 9.87 4.48 15.03
C VAL A 45 9.67 3.17 14.30
N LYS A 46 9.03 3.24 13.13
CA LYS A 46 8.87 2.09 12.25
C LYS A 46 9.14 2.50 10.79
N GLN A 47 9.72 1.58 10.02
CA GLN A 47 9.93 1.76 8.59
C GLN A 47 8.90 0.92 7.84
N PRO A 48 8.02 1.53 7.03
CA PRO A 48 7.18 0.77 6.10
C PRO A 48 7.99 0.26 4.91
N ASP A 49 7.54 -0.82 4.28
CA ASP A 49 8.12 -1.27 3.01
C ASP A 49 7.83 -0.29 1.86
N GLY A 50 6.73 0.44 1.96
CA GLY A 50 6.34 1.51 1.04
C GLY A 50 5.25 2.39 1.64
N GLY A 51 4.87 3.44 0.93
CA GLY A 51 3.77 4.31 1.34
C GLY A 51 3.83 5.68 0.69
N TRP A 52 2.75 6.43 0.84
CA TRP A 52 2.61 7.75 0.25
C TRP A 52 1.94 8.72 1.21
N GLY A 53 2.34 9.97 1.11
CA GLY A 53 1.71 11.11 1.75
C GLY A 53 1.97 12.37 0.95
N PRO A 54 1.44 13.53 1.35
CA PRO A 54 1.67 14.78 0.64
C PRO A 54 3.09 15.29 0.90
N ILE A 55 3.73 15.91 -0.10
CA ILE A 55 5.01 16.61 0.08
C ILE A 55 4.85 17.84 0.96
N GLN A 56 3.73 18.56 0.80
CA GLN A 56 3.48 19.75 1.61
C GLN A 56 2.96 19.36 2.99
N HIS A 57 3.76 19.62 4.00
CA HIS A 57 3.43 19.35 5.39
C HIS A 57 3.03 20.63 6.11
N THR A 58 2.08 20.50 7.02
CA THR A 58 1.76 21.60 7.95
C THR A 58 2.88 21.73 8.98
N LEU A 59 3.41 22.93 9.16
CA LEU A 59 4.48 23.19 10.12
C LEU A 59 4.07 22.70 11.54
N GLY A 60 4.95 21.91 12.14
CA GLY A 60 4.72 21.33 13.49
C GLY A 60 3.90 20.03 13.49
N VAL A 61 3.41 19.56 12.35
CA VAL A 61 2.77 18.24 12.22
C VAL A 61 3.84 17.24 11.77
N PRO A 62 3.97 16.07 12.44
CA PRO A 62 4.92 15.04 12.02
C PRO A 62 4.66 14.59 10.58
N GLU A 63 5.72 14.45 9.81
CA GLU A 63 5.66 13.86 8.47
C GLU A 63 5.30 12.39 8.58
N ARG A 64 4.13 12.01 8.06
CA ARG A 64 3.62 10.66 8.15
C ARG A 64 2.93 10.25 6.84
N PRO A 65 3.07 8.99 6.41
CA PRO A 65 2.33 8.49 5.27
C PRO A 65 0.83 8.47 5.58
N GLY A 66 0.03 8.87 4.61
CA GLY A 66 -1.41 8.68 4.66
C GLY A 66 -1.82 7.25 4.27
N VAL A 67 -1.02 6.64 3.38
CA VAL A 67 -1.18 5.24 2.95
C VAL A 67 0.15 4.52 3.12
N VAL A 68 0.12 3.34 3.72
CA VAL A 68 1.30 2.50 3.99
C VAL A 68 1.21 1.18 3.26
N VAL A 69 2.33 0.65 2.83
CA VAL A 69 2.46 -0.69 2.25
C VAL A 69 3.36 -1.55 3.13
N GLU A 70 2.90 -2.74 3.47
CA GLU A 70 3.67 -3.78 4.15
C GLU A 70 3.66 -5.07 3.30
N VAL A 71 4.82 -5.65 3.11
CA VAL A 71 5.01 -6.83 2.25
C VAL A 71 5.50 -7.99 3.08
N GLY A 72 4.74 -9.08 3.12
CA GLY A 72 5.13 -10.31 3.81
C GLY A 72 5.56 -11.39 2.82
N VAL A 73 6.84 -11.76 2.83
CA VAL A 73 7.38 -12.87 2.03
C VAL A 73 7.54 -14.10 2.91
N SER A 74 8.36 -14.00 3.96
CA SER A 74 8.63 -15.07 4.94
C SER A 74 7.82 -14.90 6.23
N GLU A 75 7.34 -13.71 6.50
CA GLU A 75 6.55 -13.39 7.69
C GLU A 75 5.22 -14.14 7.71
N THR A 76 4.74 -14.41 8.92
CA THR A 76 3.40 -14.98 9.12
C THR A 76 2.31 -13.97 8.74
N GLU A 77 1.15 -14.45 8.35
CA GLU A 77 -0.02 -13.59 8.11
C GLU A 77 -0.40 -12.78 9.37
N THR A 78 -0.21 -13.38 10.55
CA THR A 78 -0.46 -12.71 11.83
C THR A 78 0.45 -11.50 12.02
N LYS A 79 1.76 -11.62 11.71
CA LYS A 79 2.69 -10.50 11.80
C LYS A 79 2.28 -9.39 10.83
N LEU A 80 2.06 -9.73 9.57
CA LEU A 80 1.67 -8.77 8.53
C LEU A 80 0.36 -8.05 8.89
N ARG A 81 -0.62 -8.78 9.42
CA ARG A 81 -1.87 -8.21 9.95
C ARG A 81 -1.60 -7.25 11.13
N ASN A 82 -0.76 -7.64 12.08
CA ASN A 82 -0.45 -6.80 13.23
C ASN A 82 0.27 -5.50 12.83
N ASP A 83 1.14 -5.58 11.83
CA ASP A 83 1.79 -4.41 11.25
C ASP A 83 0.77 -3.45 10.61
N ALA A 84 -0.18 -3.97 9.82
CA ALA A 84 -1.26 -3.16 9.23
C ALA A 84 -2.14 -2.51 10.32
N ILE A 85 -2.53 -3.29 11.33
CA ILE A 85 -3.33 -2.80 12.47
C ILE A 85 -2.60 -1.64 13.18
N MET A 86 -1.31 -1.79 13.42
CA MET A 86 -0.50 -0.74 14.06
C MET A 86 -0.48 0.54 13.22
N TRP A 87 -0.37 0.42 11.88
CA TRP A 87 -0.32 1.58 10.99
C TRP A 87 -1.64 2.37 10.96
N VAL A 88 -2.80 1.69 10.92
CA VAL A 88 -4.10 2.38 10.86
C VAL A 88 -4.65 2.78 12.23
N ASP A 89 -4.00 2.40 13.32
CA ASP A 89 -4.38 2.78 14.68
C ASP A 89 -4.21 4.30 14.87
N PRO A 90 -5.27 5.04 15.25
CA PRO A 90 -5.27 6.51 15.33
C PRO A 90 -4.37 7.09 16.44
N VAL A 91 -3.88 6.25 17.37
CA VAL A 91 -2.95 6.67 18.42
C VAL A 91 -1.53 6.13 18.22
N ARG A 92 -1.29 5.35 17.16
CA ARG A 92 0.01 4.72 16.87
C ARG A 92 0.56 5.14 15.52
N GLY A 93 0.06 4.56 14.44
CA GLY A 93 0.55 4.81 13.08
C GLY A 93 -0.12 5.99 12.39
N GLU A 94 -1.41 6.22 12.67
CA GLU A 94 -2.23 7.31 12.14
C GLU A 94 -2.31 7.35 10.60
N ALA A 95 -2.03 6.23 9.93
CA ALA A 95 -2.27 6.10 8.50
C ALA A 95 -3.77 5.93 8.24
N ASN A 96 -4.27 6.53 7.16
CA ASN A 96 -5.66 6.38 6.75
C ASN A 96 -5.93 4.97 6.21
N MET A 97 -4.91 4.37 5.55
CA MET A 97 -4.98 3.03 4.98
C MET A 97 -3.64 2.31 5.11
N ALA A 98 -3.67 1.02 5.38
CA ALA A 98 -2.53 0.13 5.19
C ALA A 98 -2.87 -0.91 4.12
N ILE A 99 -1.95 -1.10 3.18
CA ILE A 99 -2.02 -2.12 2.13
C ILE A 99 -1.05 -3.24 2.52
N THR A 100 -1.55 -4.45 2.69
CA THR A 100 -0.69 -5.61 2.91
C THR A 100 -0.62 -6.45 1.66
N VAL A 101 0.59 -6.89 1.29
CA VAL A 101 0.82 -7.82 0.19
C VAL A 101 1.53 -9.06 0.70
N LYS A 102 0.79 -10.17 0.79
CA LYS A 102 1.36 -11.48 1.15
C LYS A 102 1.83 -12.17 -0.13
N VAL A 103 3.11 -12.44 -0.20
CA VAL A 103 3.74 -13.20 -1.29
C VAL A 103 3.81 -14.67 -0.90
N ASN A 104 3.29 -15.56 -1.74
CA ASN A 104 3.45 -16.99 -1.56
C ASN A 104 4.81 -17.42 -2.11
N ARG A 105 5.65 -18.06 -1.29
CA ARG A 105 7.02 -18.48 -1.70
C ARG A 105 7.07 -19.72 -2.59
N ARG A 106 6.00 -20.48 -2.66
CA ARG A 106 5.95 -21.78 -3.34
C ARG A 106 5.03 -21.80 -4.55
N LYS A 107 4.18 -20.80 -4.69
CA LYS A 107 3.18 -20.70 -5.76
C LYS A 107 3.19 -19.29 -6.32
N ALA A 108 2.92 -19.16 -7.59
CA ALA A 108 2.73 -17.88 -8.24
C ALA A 108 1.41 -17.24 -7.79
N GLN A 109 1.36 -16.78 -6.54
CA GLN A 109 0.18 -16.20 -5.90
C GLN A 109 0.58 -15.06 -4.97
N LEU A 110 -0.15 -13.96 -5.09
CA LEU A 110 -0.11 -12.81 -4.17
C LEU A 110 -1.51 -12.59 -3.61
N LYS A 111 -1.60 -12.24 -2.33
CA LYS A 111 -2.82 -11.74 -1.70
C LYS A 111 -2.60 -10.32 -1.25
N MET A 112 -3.47 -9.41 -1.64
CA MET A 112 -3.47 -8.01 -1.25
C MET A 112 -4.73 -7.71 -0.46
N ASP A 113 -4.58 -7.13 0.74
CA ASP A 113 -5.69 -6.64 1.55
C ASP A 113 -5.45 -5.15 1.88
N THR A 114 -6.53 -4.35 1.88
CA THR A 114 -6.49 -2.99 2.41
C THR A 114 -7.15 -2.95 3.79
N TRP A 115 -6.54 -2.21 4.70
CA TRP A 115 -6.94 -2.09 6.10
C TRP A 115 -7.24 -0.64 6.42
N GLU A 116 -8.34 -0.41 7.15
CA GLU A 116 -8.74 0.90 7.63
C GLU A 116 -9.22 0.81 9.08
N TRP A 117 -9.19 1.95 9.77
CA TRP A 117 -9.79 2.06 11.10
C TRP A 117 -11.26 2.40 10.96
N GLY A 118 -12.13 1.50 11.41
CA GLY A 118 -13.57 1.73 11.37
C GLY A 118 -14.01 2.62 12.52
N SER A 119 -14.30 3.89 12.22
CA SER A 119 -14.75 4.87 13.23
C SER A 119 -16.00 4.44 13.99
N GLY A 120 -16.95 3.78 13.32
CA GLY A 120 -18.18 3.28 13.94
C GLY A 120 -17.98 2.04 14.83
N VAL A 121 -16.95 1.24 14.59
CA VAL A 121 -16.67 -0.01 15.32
C VAL A 121 -15.41 0.08 16.18
N GLN A 122 -14.69 1.19 16.12
CA GLN A 122 -13.46 1.48 16.87
C GLN A 122 -12.42 0.34 16.79
N ARG A 123 -12.28 -0.24 15.60
CA ARG A 123 -11.34 -1.34 15.36
C ARG A 123 -10.88 -1.37 13.89
N PRO A 124 -9.67 -1.89 13.62
CA PRO A 124 -9.19 -2.10 12.27
C PRO A 124 -9.95 -3.24 11.57
N HIS A 125 -10.19 -3.08 10.27
CA HIS A 125 -10.84 -4.09 9.44
C HIS A 125 -10.32 -4.04 8.01
N VAL A 126 -10.50 -5.15 7.29
CA VAL A 126 -10.21 -5.25 5.86
C VAL A 126 -11.35 -4.63 5.08
N THR A 127 -11.06 -3.67 4.21
CA THR A 127 -12.05 -3.01 3.35
C THR A 127 -12.08 -3.57 1.93
N GLN A 128 -10.92 -3.99 1.41
CA GLN A 128 -10.82 -4.61 0.10
C GLN A 128 -9.84 -5.80 0.18
N SER A 129 -10.06 -6.81 -0.66
CA SER A 129 -9.20 -7.99 -0.74
C SER A 129 -9.10 -8.48 -2.17
N CYS A 130 -7.90 -8.76 -2.64
CA CYS A 130 -7.60 -9.22 -3.99
C CYS A 130 -6.60 -10.37 -3.94
N VAL A 131 -6.83 -11.39 -4.76
CA VAL A 131 -5.87 -12.48 -5.00
C VAL A 131 -5.45 -12.44 -6.47
N ILE A 132 -4.14 -12.46 -6.69
CA ILE A 132 -3.52 -12.53 -7.99
C ILE A 132 -2.81 -13.87 -8.06
N GLU A 133 -3.17 -14.70 -9.02
CA GLU A 133 -2.56 -16.03 -9.15
C GLU A 133 -2.35 -16.43 -10.61
N ARG A 134 -1.33 -17.25 -10.87
CA ARG A 134 -1.03 -17.81 -12.17
C ARG A 134 -1.20 -19.32 -12.13
N SER A 135 -1.97 -19.82 -13.08
CA SER A 135 -2.15 -21.26 -13.34
C SER A 135 -1.84 -21.52 -14.81
N GLY A 136 -0.75 -22.24 -15.10
CA GLY A 136 -0.20 -22.34 -16.45
C GLY A 136 0.15 -20.96 -17.01
N ASP A 137 -0.32 -20.65 -18.20
CA ASP A 137 -0.08 -19.37 -18.88
C ASP A 137 -1.11 -18.28 -18.51
N LYS A 138 -2.11 -18.61 -17.69
CA LYS A 138 -3.19 -17.69 -17.36
C LYS A 138 -2.97 -17.06 -15.99
N THR A 139 -2.90 -15.72 -15.96
CA THR A 139 -2.94 -14.95 -14.72
C THR A 139 -4.34 -14.39 -14.47
N THR A 140 -4.84 -14.58 -13.27
CA THR A 140 -6.16 -14.10 -12.84
C THR A 140 -6.01 -13.12 -11.66
N VAL A 141 -6.92 -12.15 -11.61
CA VAL A 141 -7.04 -11.18 -10.51
C VAL A 141 -8.48 -11.25 -10.02
N SER A 142 -8.69 -11.56 -8.77
CA SER A 142 -10.04 -11.76 -8.25
C SER A 142 -10.69 -10.44 -7.90
N LYS A 143 -10.95 -9.67 -7.54
CA LYS A 143 -11.59 -8.40 -7.18
C LYS A 143 -10.64 -7.23 -7.52
N HIS A 144 -10.98 -6.48 -8.52
CA HIS A 144 -10.27 -5.26 -8.95
C HIS A 144 -11.30 -4.23 -9.45
N PRO A 145 -10.96 -2.93 -9.44
CA PRO A 145 -9.72 -2.33 -8.96
C PRO A 145 -9.59 -2.39 -7.44
N ILE A 146 -8.35 -2.26 -6.94
CA ILE A 146 -8.11 -1.82 -5.57
C ILE A 146 -8.11 -0.29 -5.60
N THR A 147 -8.95 0.33 -4.81
CA THR A 147 -9.13 1.79 -4.78
C THR A 147 -8.46 2.39 -3.55
N ILE A 148 -7.68 3.43 -3.76
CA ILE A 148 -7.08 4.24 -2.69
C ILE A 148 -7.75 5.61 -2.75
N PRO A 149 -8.53 6.01 -1.74
CA PRO A 149 -9.17 7.31 -1.72
C PRO A 149 -8.16 8.44 -1.84
N PHE A 150 -8.47 9.43 -2.70
CA PHE A 150 -7.61 10.59 -2.92
C PHE A 150 -7.23 11.28 -1.61
N GLU A 151 -8.21 11.49 -0.72
CA GLU A 151 -8.02 12.15 0.56
C GLU A 151 -7.06 11.38 1.50
N TYR A 152 -6.87 10.08 1.28
CA TYR A 152 -5.98 9.28 2.12
C TYR A 152 -4.51 9.58 1.85
N ILE A 153 -4.15 9.86 0.60
CA ILE A 153 -2.78 10.27 0.24
C ILE A 153 -2.56 11.76 0.51
N PHE A 154 -3.48 12.61 0.03
CA PHE A 154 -3.28 14.06 0.01
C PHE A 154 -3.77 14.78 1.27
N ARG A 155 -4.50 14.10 2.17
CA ARG A 155 -5.06 14.63 3.42
C ARG A 155 -5.89 15.90 3.21
N ARG A 156 -6.50 16.03 2.04
CA ARG A 156 -7.43 17.09 1.64
C ARG A 156 -8.46 16.54 0.66
N SER A 157 -9.59 17.20 0.56
CA SER A 157 -10.58 16.87 -0.48
C SER A 157 -10.09 17.27 -1.88
N PRO A 158 -10.58 16.61 -2.94
CA PRO A 158 -10.34 17.01 -4.32
C PRO A 158 -10.73 18.47 -4.56
N ALA A 159 -9.86 19.24 -5.21
CA ALA A 159 -10.10 20.63 -5.55
C ALA A 159 -10.69 20.81 -6.96
N ILE A 160 -10.44 19.85 -7.84
CA ILE A 160 -10.91 19.84 -9.24
C ILE A 160 -11.45 18.46 -9.62
N ALA A 161 -12.31 18.41 -10.63
CA ALA A 161 -13.02 17.19 -11.02
C ALA A 161 -12.10 16.03 -11.48
N ARG A 162 -10.85 16.31 -11.90
CA ARG A 162 -9.88 15.28 -12.31
C ARG A 162 -9.09 14.69 -11.13
N GLU A 163 -9.15 15.28 -9.94
CA GLU A 163 -8.60 14.71 -8.72
C GLU A 163 -9.54 13.63 -8.18
N THR A 164 -9.33 12.41 -8.59
CA THR A 164 -10.17 11.27 -8.25
C THR A 164 -9.39 10.25 -7.43
N ASP A 165 -10.07 9.27 -6.86
CA ASP A 165 -9.45 8.14 -6.19
C ASP A 165 -8.50 7.39 -7.13
N ILE A 166 -7.38 6.94 -6.60
CA ILE A 166 -6.37 6.14 -7.31
C ILE A 166 -6.90 4.72 -7.48
N ARG A 167 -6.80 4.18 -8.69
CA ARG A 167 -7.35 2.87 -9.03
C ARG A 167 -6.28 1.93 -9.55
N LEU A 168 -5.92 0.96 -8.74
CA LEU A 168 -5.05 -0.12 -9.15
C LEU A 168 -5.85 -1.14 -9.97
N GLU A 169 -5.91 -0.90 -11.27
CA GLU A 169 -6.64 -1.73 -12.22
C GLU A 169 -5.98 -3.11 -12.39
N LYS A 170 -6.65 -4.00 -13.12
CA LYS A 170 -6.20 -5.38 -13.32
C LYS A 170 -4.78 -5.48 -13.87
N GLN A 171 -4.43 -4.68 -14.89
CA GLN A 171 -3.14 -4.81 -15.56
C GLN A 171 -1.95 -4.40 -14.68
N PRO A 172 -1.97 -3.25 -13.97
CA PRO A 172 -0.95 -2.93 -12.95
C PRO A 172 -0.74 -4.03 -11.92
N LEU A 173 -1.82 -4.66 -11.44
CA LEU A 173 -1.73 -5.76 -10.48
C LEU A 173 -1.07 -7.01 -11.07
N ILE A 174 -1.37 -7.35 -12.33
CA ILE A 174 -0.69 -8.43 -13.07
C ILE A 174 0.79 -8.12 -13.26
N ASN A 175 1.15 -6.88 -13.65
CA ASN A 175 2.53 -6.47 -13.86
C ASN A 175 3.35 -6.58 -12.57
N MET A 176 2.78 -6.12 -11.44
CA MET A 176 3.39 -6.28 -10.12
C MET A 176 3.65 -7.76 -9.81
N ALA A 177 2.64 -8.62 -9.96
CA ALA A 177 2.76 -10.03 -9.65
C ALA A 177 3.82 -10.71 -10.54
N THR A 178 3.85 -10.38 -11.83
CA THR A 178 4.86 -10.91 -12.79
C THR A 178 6.28 -10.53 -12.37
N SER A 179 6.51 -9.29 -11.95
CA SER A 179 7.82 -8.83 -11.45
C SER A 179 8.26 -9.58 -10.19
N VAL A 180 7.32 -9.83 -9.27
CA VAL A 180 7.59 -10.59 -8.04
C VAL A 180 7.91 -12.05 -8.36
N TRP A 181 7.14 -12.71 -9.23
CA TRP A 181 7.38 -14.11 -9.62
C TRP A 181 8.70 -14.26 -10.39
N ALA A 182 9.07 -13.29 -11.22
CA ALA A 182 10.39 -13.28 -11.86
C ALA A 182 11.54 -13.22 -10.82
N ALA A 183 11.38 -12.41 -9.77
CA ALA A 183 12.36 -12.37 -8.65
C ALA A 183 12.41 -13.68 -7.87
N GLN A 184 11.30 -14.42 -7.78
CA GLN A 184 11.22 -15.76 -7.16
C GLN A 184 11.70 -16.89 -8.06
N ARG A 185 11.91 -16.62 -9.36
CA ARG A 185 12.19 -17.64 -10.42
C ARG A 185 11.04 -18.67 -10.58
N LEU A 186 9.81 -18.22 -10.42
CA LEU A 186 8.58 -18.97 -10.63
C LEU A 186 8.01 -18.76 -12.04
#